data_9a4994052230976874211c7ab96b3a49
#
_entry.id   9a4994052230976874211c7ab96b3a49
#
_cell.length_a   1.000
_cell.length_b   1.000
_cell.length_c   1.000
_cell.angle_alpha   90.00
_cell.angle_beta   90.00
_cell.angle_gamma   90.00
#
_symmetry.space_group_name_H-M   'P 1'
#
loop_
_entity.id
_entity.type
_entity.pdbx_description
1 polymer ?
#
loop_
_entity_poly.entity_id
_entity_poly.type
_entity_poly.pdbx_seq_one_letter_code
_entity_poly.pdbx_strand_id
1 'polypeptide(L)'
;EFIEFMVASDVLKFGDFTLKSGRKSPFFMNAGAYVTGSQLKKLGEYYAKAIYDKYGDDFDVLFGPAYKGIPLAVVTAIAFSELYKKEIRYCSDRKEDKDHGADKGAFLGSKLQDGDRVVMIEDVTTSGKSMEETVPKVKGAADVTIVGLMVSLDRMEVGKGGEKKALDEVKDLYGFETNAIVTMAEVTEYLYNRECRGRVVIDDTLKAAIDEYYKQYGAK
;
A
#
# COMPACT_ATOMS: atom_id res chain seq x y z
N GLU A 1 -7.85 -3.57 -14.99
CA GLU A 1 -7.55 -2.12 -15.08
C GLU A 1 -6.39 -1.70 -14.17
N PHE A 2 -6.45 -1.94 -12.82
CA PHE A 2 -5.36 -1.51 -11.91
C PHE A 2 -4.02 -2.17 -12.23
N ILE A 3 -4.00 -3.46 -12.56
CA ILE A 3 -2.79 -4.19 -12.97
C ILE A 3 -2.16 -3.54 -14.21
N GLU A 4 -2.95 -3.27 -15.25
CA GLU A 4 -2.47 -2.59 -16.47
C GLU A 4 -1.96 -1.17 -16.17
N PHE A 5 -2.63 -0.46 -15.24
CA PHE A 5 -2.20 0.85 -14.80
C PHE A 5 -0.83 0.82 -14.10
N MET A 6 -0.57 -0.17 -13.23
CA MET A 6 0.74 -0.36 -12.59
C MET A 6 1.85 -0.64 -13.62
N VAL A 7 1.57 -1.52 -14.60
CA VAL A 7 2.52 -1.84 -15.69
C VAL A 7 2.74 -0.63 -16.59
N ALA A 8 1.65 0.06 -16.97
CA ALA A 8 1.69 1.24 -17.82
C ALA A 8 2.46 2.42 -17.21
N SER A 9 2.47 2.50 -15.88
CA SER A 9 3.17 3.54 -15.11
C SER A 9 4.59 3.16 -14.72
N ASP A 10 5.11 2.03 -15.22
CA ASP A 10 6.44 1.50 -14.84
C ASP A 10 6.62 1.24 -13.34
N VAL A 11 5.53 1.11 -12.60
CA VAL A 11 5.51 0.83 -11.16
C VAL A 11 5.73 -0.63 -10.87
N LEU A 12 5.11 -1.51 -11.66
CA LEU A 12 5.30 -2.95 -11.59
C LEU A 12 6.06 -3.42 -12.84
N LYS A 13 7.24 -3.99 -12.62
CA LYS A 13 8.15 -4.48 -13.66
C LYS A 13 8.47 -5.94 -13.46
N PHE A 14 8.71 -6.63 -14.57
CA PHE A 14 9.04 -8.04 -14.60
C PHE A 14 10.39 -8.26 -15.28
N GLY A 15 11.17 -9.23 -14.78
CA GLY A 15 12.50 -9.53 -15.26
C GLY A 15 13.41 -10.07 -14.16
N ASP A 16 14.73 -9.91 -14.30
CA ASP A 16 15.71 -10.31 -13.27
C ASP A 16 16.13 -9.09 -12.46
N PHE A 17 15.65 -9.01 -11.22
CA PHE A 17 15.97 -7.94 -10.29
C PHE A 17 16.73 -8.45 -9.07
N THR A 18 17.61 -7.62 -8.54
CA THR A 18 18.25 -7.85 -7.25
C THR A 18 17.68 -6.84 -6.24
N LEU A 19 16.98 -7.34 -5.22
CA LEU A 19 16.39 -6.52 -4.17
C LEU A 19 17.49 -5.96 -3.24
N LYS A 20 17.14 -4.96 -2.42
CA LYS A 20 18.07 -4.38 -1.41
C LYS A 20 18.62 -5.41 -0.42
N SER A 21 17.88 -6.49 -0.18
CA SER A 21 18.32 -7.63 0.63
C SER A 21 19.34 -8.55 -0.04
N GLY A 22 19.70 -8.30 -1.32
CA GLY A 22 20.50 -9.19 -2.16
C GLY A 22 19.70 -10.33 -2.81
N ARG A 23 18.43 -10.50 -2.47
CA ARG A 23 17.55 -11.53 -3.01
C ARG A 23 17.23 -11.25 -4.49
N LYS A 24 17.29 -12.29 -5.32
CA LYS A 24 16.81 -12.25 -6.71
C LYS A 24 15.29 -12.29 -6.73
N SER A 25 14.67 -11.50 -7.59
CA SER A 25 13.21 -11.45 -7.74
C SER A 25 12.84 -11.31 -9.23
N PRO A 26 11.85 -12.07 -9.71
CA PRO A 26 11.36 -11.99 -11.08
C PRO A 26 10.44 -10.77 -11.31
N PHE A 27 10.17 -9.99 -10.29
CA PHE A 27 9.39 -8.76 -10.38
C PHE A 27 9.90 -7.70 -9.40
N PHE A 28 9.61 -6.46 -9.72
CA PHE A 28 9.97 -5.31 -8.88
C PHE A 28 8.83 -4.29 -8.88
N MET A 29 8.48 -3.78 -7.71
CA MET A 29 7.50 -2.71 -7.55
C MET A 29 8.14 -1.46 -6.98
N ASN A 30 7.86 -0.32 -7.61
CA ASN A 30 8.27 1.00 -7.12
C ASN A 30 7.16 2.04 -7.31
N ALA A 31 6.36 2.26 -6.28
CA ALA A 31 5.30 3.27 -6.29
C ALA A 31 5.81 4.71 -6.48
N GLY A 32 7.11 4.97 -6.28
CA GLY A 32 7.73 6.25 -6.60
C GLY A 32 7.77 6.58 -8.11
N ALA A 33 7.37 5.64 -8.98
CA ALA A 33 7.24 5.89 -10.42
C ALA A 33 5.91 6.57 -10.81
N TYR A 34 4.96 6.71 -9.90
CA TYR A 34 3.79 7.57 -10.11
C TYR A 34 4.19 9.03 -9.92
N VAL A 35 4.48 9.73 -11.03
CA VAL A 35 5.08 11.08 -10.98
C VAL A 35 4.23 12.16 -11.66
N THR A 36 3.19 11.79 -12.42
CA THR A 36 2.33 12.77 -13.10
C THR A 36 0.99 12.94 -12.36
N GLY A 37 0.39 14.12 -12.51
CA GLY A 37 -0.91 14.42 -11.90
C GLY A 37 -2.02 13.44 -12.33
N SER A 38 -2.02 13.01 -13.60
CA SER A 38 -2.99 12.03 -14.11
C SER A 38 -2.80 10.65 -13.48
N GLN A 39 -1.55 10.21 -13.28
CA GLN A 39 -1.25 8.96 -12.57
C GLN A 39 -1.68 9.05 -11.11
N LEU A 40 -1.35 10.15 -10.42
CA LEU A 40 -1.69 10.34 -9.01
C LEU A 40 -3.22 10.43 -8.81
N LYS A 41 -3.93 11.14 -9.68
CA LYS A 41 -5.40 11.17 -9.65
C LYS A 41 -5.98 9.77 -9.77
N LYS A 42 -5.56 9.01 -10.78
CA LYS A 42 -6.05 7.65 -11.03
C LYS A 42 -5.70 6.68 -9.90
N LEU A 43 -4.51 6.81 -9.33
CA LEU A 43 -4.08 6.05 -8.16
C LEU A 43 -5.01 6.30 -6.97
N GLY A 44 -5.32 7.57 -6.67
CA GLY A 44 -6.26 7.93 -5.62
C GLY A 44 -7.65 7.32 -5.82
N GLU A 45 -8.15 7.31 -7.06
CA GLU A 45 -9.43 6.69 -7.40
C GLU A 45 -9.43 5.16 -7.15
N TYR A 46 -8.33 4.44 -7.48
CA TYR A 46 -8.21 3.01 -7.21
C TYR A 46 -8.19 2.72 -5.72
N TYR A 47 -7.40 3.48 -4.95
CA TYR A 47 -7.39 3.33 -3.50
C TYR A 47 -8.74 3.65 -2.86
N ALA A 48 -9.37 4.74 -3.26
CA ALA A 48 -10.67 5.14 -2.72
C ALA A 48 -11.73 4.06 -2.95
N LYS A 49 -11.79 3.49 -4.16
CA LYS A 49 -12.72 2.39 -4.48
C LYS A 49 -12.42 1.14 -3.64
N ALA A 50 -11.16 0.72 -3.56
CA ALA A 50 -10.78 -0.46 -2.78
C ALA A 50 -11.05 -0.28 -1.29
N ILE A 51 -10.80 0.89 -0.73
CA ILE A 51 -11.09 1.22 0.67
C ILE A 51 -12.61 1.21 0.89
N TYR A 52 -13.39 1.84 0.01
CA TYR A 52 -14.84 1.85 0.11
C TYR A 52 -15.43 0.43 0.05
N ASP A 53 -14.93 -0.41 -0.86
CA ASP A 53 -15.39 -1.80 -1.00
C ASP A 53 -15.08 -2.67 0.24
N LYS A 54 -13.98 -2.39 0.95
CA LYS A 54 -13.54 -3.19 2.11
C LYS A 54 -13.97 -2.64 3.46
N TYR A 55 -13.98 -1.32 3.59
CA TYR A 55 -14.18 -0.64 4.88
C TYR A 55 -15.39 0.30 4.88
N GLY A 56 -16.03 0.53 3.70
CA GLY A 56 -17.09 1.53 3.58
C GLY A 56 -16.55 2.95 3.67
N ASP A 57 -17.40 3.86 4.15
CA ASP A 57 -17.09 5.27 4.37
C ASP A 57 -17.18 5.69 5.86
N ASP A 58 -17.34 4.73 6.77
CA ASP A 58 -17.40 4.97 8.21
C ASP A 58 -16.02 5.05 8.83
N PHE A 59 -15.25 6.04 8.36
CA PHE A 59 -13.97 6.44 8.94
C PHE A 59 -13.71 7.95 8.69
N ASP A 60 -12.78 8.53 9.45
CA ASP A 60 -12.57 9.98 9.53
C ASP A 60 -11.24 10.41 8.91
N VAL A 61 -10.22 9.54 8.99
CA VAL A 61 -8.84 9.88 8.66
C VAL A 61 -8.18 8.79 7.82
N LEU A 62 -7.50 9.21 6.74
CA LEU A 62 -6.51 8.40 6.03
C LEU A 62 -5.13 8.72 6.59
N PHE A 63 -4.46 7.71 7.13
CA PHE A 63 -3.11 7.84 7.64
C PHE A 63 -2.10 7.19 6.70
N GLY A 64 -1.21 8.00 6.13
CA GLY A 64 -0.15 7.53 5.23
C GLY A 64 1.23 7.74 5.85
N PRO A 65 1.98 6.67 6.19
CA PRO A 65 3.32 6.78 6.74
C PRO A 65 4.30 7.50 5.80
N ALA A 66 5.12 8.40 6.37
CA ALA A 66 6.12 9.12 5.59
C ALA A 66 7.18 8.15 5.01
N TYR A 67 7.63 8.36 3.76
CA TYR A 67 7.27 9.51 2.92
C TYR A 67 6.25 9.16 1.83
N LYS A 68 6.21 7.91 1.34
CA LYS A 68 5.37 7.49 0.22
C LYS A 68 3.88 7.47 0.55
N GLY A 69 3.52 7.20 1.80
CA GLY A 69 2.14 7.25 2.27
C GLY A 69 1.52 8.66 2.23
N ILE A 70 2.34 9.71 2.30
CA ILE A 70 1.85 11.10 2.27
C ILE A 70 1.05 11.38 0.98
N PRO A 71 1.65 11.27 -0.23
CA PRO A 71 0.90 11.50 -1.46
C PRO A 71 -0.26 10.53 -1.63
N LEU A 72 -0.14 9.27 -1.19
CA LEU A 72 -1.24 8.30 -1.26
C LEU A 72 -2.44 8.75 -0.43
N ALA A 73 -2.23 9.17 0.81
CA ALA A 73 -3.31 9.65 1.67
C ALA A 73 -4.00 10.89 1.09
N VAL A 74 -3.21 11.84 0.55
CA VAL A 74 -3.74 13.08 -0.05
C VAL A 74 -4.59 12.79 -1.28
N VAL A 75 -4.06 12.03 -2.26
CA VAL A 75 -4.81 11.77 -3.51
C VAL A 75 -6.03 10.89 -3.27
N THR A 76 -5.97 10.00 -2.28
CA THR A 76 -7.11 9.16 -1.89
C THR A 76 -8.20 9.97 -1.20
N ALA A 77 -7.85 10.92 -0.31
CA ALA A 77 -8.82 11.81 0.31
C ALA A 77 -9.55 12.68 -0.74
N ILE A 78 -8.81 13.21 -1.73
CA ILE A 78 -9.41 13.94 -2.86
C ILE A 78 -10.39 13.04 -3.62
N ALA A 79 -9.99 11.80 -3.93
CA ALA A 79 -10.84 10.86 -4.65
C ALA A 79 -12.11 10.49 -3.85
N PHE A 80 -12.05 10.35 -2.53
CA PHE A 80 -13.23 10.13 -1.67
C PHE A 80 -14.22 11.30 -1.76
N SER A 81 -13.74 12.54 -1.70
CA SER A 81 -14.59 13.73 -1.86
C SER A 81 -15.24 13.77 -3.25
N GLU A 82 -14.50 13.45 -4.31
CA GLU A 82 -15.03 13.44 -5.67
C GLU A 82 -16.04 12.31 -5.91
N LEU A 83 -15.73 11.07 -5.50
CA LEU A 83 -16.51 9.87 -5.83
C LEU A 83 -17.70 9.65 -4.88
N TYR A 84 -17.49 9.85 -3.59
CA TYR A 84 -18.46 9.47 -2.55
C TYR A 84 -19.06 10.65 -1.80
N LYS A 85 -18.64 11.89 -2.13
CA LYS A 85 -19.08 13.13 -1.46
C LYS A 85 -18.82 13.09 0.05
N LYS A 86 -17.80 12.35 0.46
CA LYS A 86 -17.36 12.21 1.85
C LYS A 86 -16.04 12.95 2.05
N GLU A 87 -16.03 13.88 2.97
CA GLU A 87 -14.81 14.58 3.39
C GLU A 87 -14.03 13.72 4.37
N ILE A 88 -12.84 13.28 3.95
CA ILE A 88 -11.90 12.51 4.76
C ILE A 88 -10.67 13.38 5.02
N ARG A 89 -10.25 13.46 6.26
CA ARG A 89 -9.00 14.13 6.65
C ARG A 89 -7.81 13.23 6.33
N TYR A 90 -6.66 13.82 5.99
CA TYR A 90 -5.41 13.06 5.90
C TYR A 90 -4.48 13.40 7.05
N CYS A 91 -3.70 12.44 7.48
CA CYS A 91 -2.64 12.55 8.46
C CYS A 91 -1.44 11.71 8.03
N SER A 92 -0.25 12.16 8.39
CA SER A 92 0.99 11.42 8.15
C SER A 92 1.95 11.67 9.31
N ASP A 93 2.86 10.73 9.61
CA ASP A 93 3.91 10.99 10.55
C ASP A 93 5.05 11.81 9.91
N ARG A 94 5.88 12.40 10.76
CA ARG A 94 7.18 12.96 10.37
C ARG A 94 8.28 11.99 10.75
N LYS A 95 9.33 11.90 9.93
CA LYS A 95 10.53 11.12 10.27
C LYS A 95 11.44 11.87 11.25
N GLU A 96 11.31 13.19 11.31
CA GLU A 96 12.05 14.06 12.21
C GLU A 96 11.09 14.99 12.94
N ASP A 97 11.24 15.09 14.25
CA ASP A 97 10.44 16.02 15.06
C ASP A 97 10.79 17.47 14.69
N LYS A 98 9.77 18.29 14.51
CA LYS A 98 9.94 19.70 14.22
C LYS A 98 9.93 20.51 15.52
N ASP A 99 11.11 20.98 15.94
CA ASP A 99 11.28 21.77 17.15
C ASP A 99 10.84 23.23 17.03
N HIS A 100 10.64 23.73 15.79
CA HIS A 100 10.40 25.15 15.51
C HIS A 100 9.17 25.39 14.63
N GLY A 101 8.46 26.49 14.90
CA GLY A 101 7.32 27.00 14.13
C GLY A 101 5.95 26.73 14.79
N ALA A 102 4.87 27.23 14.15
CA ALA A 102 3.49 27.13 14.65
C ALA A 102 2.98 25.67 14.69
N ASP A 103 3.53 24.79 13.83
CA ASP A 103 3.18 23.36 13.73
C ASP A 103 4.23 22.50 14.43
N LYS A 104 4.33 22.61 15.74
CA LYS A 104 5.11 21.68 16.56
C LYS A 104 4.40 20.33 16.60
N GLY A 105 5.08 19.23 16.23
CA GLY A 105 4.54 17.90 16.42
C GLY A 105 5.07 16.85 15.45
N ALA A 106 4.79 15.60 15.80
CA ALA A 106 5.21 14.40 15.07
C ALA A 106 4.38 14.13 13.80
N PHE A 107 3.34 14.93 13.51
CA PHE A 107 2.40 14.69 12.43
C PHE A 107 2.32 15.84 11.42
N LEU A 108 1.91 15.50 10.20
CA LEU A 108 1.61 16.38 9.08
C LEU A 108 0.14 16.18 8.67
N GLY A 109 -0.52 17.26 8.24
CA GLY A 109 -1.94 17.23 7.90
C GLY A 109 -2.83 17.48 9.11
N SER A 110 -3.94 16.75 9.23
CA SER A 110 -4.83 16.92 10.37
C SER A 110 -4.26 16.31 11.65
N LYS A 111 -4.63 16.87 12.79
CA LYS A 111 -4.40 16.22 14.07
C LYS A 111 -5.38 15.07 14.25
N LEU A 112 -4.91 13.98 14.86
CA LEU A 112 -5.77 12.90 15.34
C LEU A 112 -6.53 13.36 16.57
N GLN A 113 -7.78 12.92 16.70
CA GLN A 113 -8.69 13.27 17.79
C GLN A 113 -9.25 12.01 18.43
N ASP A 114 -9.62 12.09 19.70
CA ASP A 114 -10.28 10.97 20.36
C ASP A 114 -11.59 10.61 19.65
N GLY A 115 -11.79 9.32 19.44
CA GLY A 115 -12.91 8.78 18.70
C GLY A 115 -12.70 8.67 17.19
N ASP A 116 -11.60 9.21 16.63
CA ASP A 116 -11.31 9.07 15.20
C ASP A 116 -11.22 7.61 14.78
N ARG A 117 -11.81 7.31 13.64
CA ARG A 117 -11.68 6.05 12.93
C ARG A 117 -10.68 6.23 11.79
N VAL A 118 -9.60 5.47 11.82
CA VAL A 118 -8.43 5.67 10.95
C VAL A 118 -8.24 4.49 10.00
N VAL A 119 -8.13 4.75 8.71
CA VAL A 119 -7.65 3.79 7.72
C VAL A 119 -6.19 4.10 7.41
N MET A 120 -5.32 3.11 7.64
CA MET A 120 -3.91 3.18 7.26
C MET A 120 -3.76 2.89 5.77
N ILE A 121 -2.84 3.59 5.10
CA ILE A 121 -2.63 3.44 3.66
C ILE A 121 -1.13 3.39 3.35
N GLU A 122 -0.70 2.38 2.59
CA GLU A 122 0.68 2.22 2.12
C GLU A 122 0.75 1.73 0.68
N ASP A 123 1.93 1.81 0.06
CA ASP A 123 2.16 1.27 -1.28
C ASP A 123 2.26 -0.27 -1.25
N VAL A 124 3.12 -0.81 -0.43
CA VAL A 124 3.37 -2.25 -0.27
C VAL A 124 3.99 -2.51 1.10
N THR A 125 3.69 -3.65 1.69
CA THR A 125 4.42 -4.12 2.87
C THR A 125 5.16 -5.41 2.58
N THR A 126 6.40 -5.51 3.06
CA THR A 126 7.23 -6.73 2.94
C THR A 126 7.55 -7.34 4.28
N SER A 127 7.61 -6.54 5.33
CA SER A 127 8.01 -6.99 6.67
C SER A 127 7.14 -6.42 7.80
N GLY A 128 6.11 -5.63 7.48
CA GLY A 128 5.30 -4.94 8.48
C GLY A 128 6.02 -3.83 9.26
N LYS A 129 7.31 -3.56 8.97
CA LYS A 129 8.13 -2.59 9.73
C LYS A 129 7.50 -1.20 9.82
N SER A 130 6.89 -0.74 8.75
CA SER A 130 6.22 0.57 8.73
C SER A 130 5.07 0.62 9.73
N MET A 131 4.31 -0.46 9.84
CA MET A 131 3.23 -0.56 10.83
C MET A 131 3.77 -0.65 12.26
N GLU A 132 4.88 -1.36 12.47
CA GLU A 132 5.55 -1.41 13.78
C GLU A 132 5.99 -0.01 14.25
N GLU A 133 6.41 0.86 13.33
CA GLU A 133 6.84 2.22 13.64
C GLU A 133 5.66 3.19 13.80
N THR A 134 4.58 3.02 13.03
CA THR A 134 3.50 4.00 12.93
C THR A 134 2.29 3.70 13.80
N VAL A 135 1.88 2.45 13.99
CA VAL A 135 0.73 2.09 14.83
C VAL A 135 0.87 2.61 16.26
N PRO A 136 2.02 2.45 16.94
CA PRO A 136 2.21 3.03 18.27
C PRO A 136 2.10 4.56 18.30
N LYS A 137 2.61 5.25 17.26
CA LYS A 137 2.51 6.72 17.15
C LYS A 137 1.04 7.16 17.01
N VAL A 138 0.28 6.49 16.13
CA VAL A 138 -1.13 6.79 15.89
C VAL A 138 -1.95 6.58 17.16
N LYS A 139 -1.79 5.43 17.82
CA LYS A 139 -2.49 5.11 19.08
C LYS A 139 -2.03 5.95 20.25
N GLY A 140 -0.80 6.45 20.26
CA GLY A 140 -0.26 7.32 21.29
C GLY A 140 -0.66 8.80 21.13
N ALA A 141 -1.18 9.20 19.97
CA ALA A 141 -1.56 10.56 19.68
C ALA A 141 -2.97 10.92 20.20
N ALA A 142 -3.90 9.97 20.14
CA ALA A 142 -5.29 10.11 20.59
C ALA A 142 -5.92 8.72 20.75
N ASP A 143 -7.07 8.65 21.41
CA ASP A 143 -7.86 7.41 21.53
C ASP A 143 -8.60 7.13 20.21
N VAL A 144 -7.91 6.48 19.28
CA VAL A 144 -8.40 6.22 17.93
C VAL A 144 -8.65 4.73 17.68
N THR A 145 -9.58 4.43 16.78
CA THR A 145 -9.81 3.08 16.26
C THR A 145 -9.17 2.94 14.87
N ILE A 146 -8.17 2.07 14.73
CA ILE A 146 -7.64 1.72 13.39
C ILE A 146 -8.60 0.71 12.77
N VAL A 147 -9.28 1.12 11.68
CA VAL A 147 -10.27 0.30 10.94
C VAL A 147 -9.56 -0.76 10.11
N GLY A 148 -8.46 -0.39 9.46
CA GLY A 148 -7.70 -1.31 8.65
C GLY A 148 -6.51 -0.68 7.94
N LEU A 149 -5.79 -1.54 7.22
CA LEU A 149 -4.68 -1.17 6.33
C LEU A 149 -5.04 -1.53 4.89
N MET A 150 -4.87 -0.57 3.96
CA MET A 150 -4.95 -0.80 2.52
C MET A 150 -3.60 -0.59 1.87
N VAL A 151 -3.12 -1.61 1.12
CA VAL A 151 -1.93 -1.50 0.26
C VAL A 151 -2.29 -1.68 -1.22
N SER A 152 -1.44 -1.26 -2.13
CA SER A 152 -1.72 -1.47 -3.56
C SER A 152 -1.50 -2.92 -3.99
N LEU A 153 -0.48 -3.57 -3.46
CA LEU A 153 -0.09 -4.93 -3.87
C LEU A 153 0.24 -5.79 -2.65
N ASP A 154 -0.48 -6.90 -2.49
CA ASP A 154 -0.02 -8.01 -1.64
C ASP A 154 0.98 -8.85 -2.42
N ARG A 155 2.24 -8.80 -2.02
CA ARG A 155 3.31 -9.59 -2.65
C ARG A 155 3.19 -11.08 -2.33
N MET A 156 2.33 -11.46 -1.38
CA MET A 156 2.10 -12.85 -0.94
C MET A 156 3.37 -13.58 -0.45
N GLU A 157 4.37 -12.81 -0.05
CA GLU A 157 5.62 -13.33 0.52
C GLU A 157 5.49 -13.51 2.02
N VAL A 158 6.27 -14.45 2.57
CA VAL A 158 6.39 -14.63 4.01
C VAL A 158 6.89 -13.35 4.67
N GLY A 159 6.27 -12.98 5.77
CA GLY A 159 6.71 -11.88 6.62
C GLY A 159 7.93 -12.26 7.47
N LYS A 160 8.19 -11.48 8.51
CA LYS A 160 9.34 -11.70 9.42
C LYS A 160 9.27 -13.02 10.19
N GLY A 161 8.05 -13.51 10.49
CA GLY A 161 7.82 -14.78 11.18
C GLY A 161 8.14 -16.01 10.34
N GLY A 162 8.25 -15.86 9.01
CA GLY A 162 8.68 -16.92 8.09
C GLY A 162 7.59 -17.94 7.72
N GLU A 163 6.35 -17.75 8.16
CA GLU A 163 5.22 -18.65 7.89
C GLU A 163 4.07 -17.96 7.17
N LYS A 164 3.55 -16.87 7.74
CA LYS A 164 2.40 -16.13 7.25
C LYS A 164 2.85 -15.00 6.31
N LYS A 165 1.90 -14.51 5.50
CA LYS A 165 2.11 -13.27 4.74
C LYS A 165 2.33 -12.08 5.67
N ALA A 166 3.10 -11.09 5.20
CA ALA A 166 3.35 -9.88 5.98
C ALA A 166 2.05 -9.14 6.38
N LEU A 167 1.02 -9.14 5.52
CA LEU A 167 -0.29 -8.55 5.85
C LEU A 167 -1.00 -9.32 6.95
N ASP A 168 -0.96 -10.66 6.92
CA ASP A 168 -1.58 -11.49 7.96
C ASP A 168 -0.86 -11.35 9.31
N GLU A 169 0.47 -11.21 9.30
CA GLU A 169 1.24 -10.94 10.53
C GLU A 169 0.85 -9.57 11.14
N VAL A 170 0.68 -8.54 10.33
CA VAL A 170 0.21 -7.21 10.77
C VAL A 170 -1.21 -7.31 11.37
N LYS A 171 -2.12 -8.04 10.71
CA LYS A 171 -3.48 -8.28 11.22
C LYS A 171 -3.46 -8.98 12.57
N ASP A 172 -2.69 -10.06 12.70
CA ASP A 172 -2.59 -10.84 13.94
C ASP A 172 -1.99 -10.00 15.08
N LEU A 173 -0.99 -9.17 14.77
CA LEU A 173 -0.29 -8.37 15.78
C LEU A 173 -1.13 -7.21 16.31
N TYR A 174 -1.88 -6.54 15.44
CA TYR A 174 -2.57 -5.29 15.78
C TYR A 174 -4.09 -5.41 15.86
N GLY A 175 -4.68 -6.50 15.36
CA GLY A 175 -6.10 -6.79 15.48
C GLY A 175 -7.02 -5.98 14.54
N PHE A 176 -6.49 -5.36 13.49
CA PHE A 176 -7.28 -4.70 12.45
C PHE A 176 -7.17 -5.41 11.10
N GLU A 177 -8.14 -5.18 10.23
CA GLU A 177 -8.16 -5.79 8.90
C GLU A 177 -7.05 -5.25 7.99
N THR A 178 -6.48 -6.14 7.16
CA THR A 178 -5.45 -5.79 6.17
C THR A 178 -5.89 -6.27 4.80
N ASN A 179 -5.83 -5.38 3.81
CA ASN A 179 -6.27 -5.66 2.45
C ASN A 179 -5.33 -5.05 1.43
N ALA A 180 -5.36 -5.58 0.21
CA ALA A 180 -4.66 -5.04 -0.95
C ALA A 180 -5.64 -4.77 -2.09
N ILE A 181 -5.29 -3.83 -2.97
CA ILE A 181 -6.07 -3.61 -4.21
C ILE A 181 -5.97 -4.84 -5.11
N VAL A 182 -4.77 -5.42 -5.22
CA VAL A 182 -4.52 -6.68 -5.94
C VAL A 182 -3.45 -7.51 -5.23
N THR A 183 -3.45 -8.81 -5.51
CA THR A 183 -2.41 -9.76 -5.10
C THR A 183 -1.49 -10.10 -6.26
N MET A 184 -0.26 -10.58 -5.98
CA MET A 184 0.62 -11.07 -7.05
C MET A 184 0.10 -12.30 -7.76
N ALA A 185 -0.75 -13.12 -7.12
CA ALA A 185 -1.43 -14.22 -7.79
C ALA A 185 -2.38 -13.70 -8.88
N GLU A 186 -3.23 -12.72 -8.56
CA GLU A 186 -4.13 -12.08 -9.52
C GLU A 186 -3.38 -11.36 -10.64
N VAL A 187 -2.27 -10.69 -10.31
CA VAL A 187 -1.40 -10.05 -11.31
C VAL A 187 -0.82 -11.08 -12.27
N THR A 188 -0.30 -12.19 -11.73
CA THR A 188 0.33 -13.24 -12.53
C THR A 188 -0.70 -13.93 -13.43
N GLU A 189 -1.87 -14.29 -12.90
CA GLU A 189 -2.97 -14.88 -13.66
C GLU A 189 -3.46 -13.95 -14.77
N TYR A 190 -3.63 -12.66 -14.45
CA TYR A 190 -4.13 -11.67 -15.40
C TYR A 190 -3.17 -11.42 -16.56
N LEU A 191 -1.85 -11.34 -16.30
CA LEU A 191 -0.84 -10.98 -17.30
C LEU A 191 -0.24 -12.19 -18.05
N TYR A 192 -0.45 -13.42 -17.55
CA TYR A 192 0.12 -14.62 -18.14
C TYR A 192 -0.38 -14.86 -19.56
N ASN A 193 0.56 -14.89 -20.51
CA ASN A 193 0.31 -15.02 -21.96
C ASN A 193 -0.72 -14.01 -22.51
N ARG A 194 -0.89 -12.88 -21.80
CA ARG A 194 -1.75 -11.79 -22.25
C ARG A 194 -0.90 -10.63 -22.77
N GLU A 195 -1.32 -10.09 -23.89
CA GLU A 195 -0.74 -8.87 -24.43
C GLU A 195 -1.17 -7.67 -23.56
N CYS A 196 -0.17 -6.92 -23.08
CA CYS A 196 -0.36 -5.67 -22.39
C CYS A 196 0.57 -4.63 -23.05
N ARG A 197 -0.02 -3.57 -23.63
CA ARG A 197 0.70 -2.52 -24.35
C ARG A 197 1.57 -3.04 -25.51
N GLY A 198 1.05 -3.96 -26.31
CA GLY A 198 1.70 -4.48 -27.52
C GLY A 198 2.78 -5.53 -27.24
N ARG A 199 2.85 -6.07 -26.01
CA ARG A 199 3.76 -7.18 -25.69
C ARG A 199 3.16 -8.10 -24.62
N VAL A 200 3.54 -9.38 -24.67
CA VAL A 200 3.30 -10.30 -23.57
C VAL A 200 4.28 -9.96 -22.45
N VAL A 201 3.73 -9.63 -21.26
CA VAL A 201 4.52 -9.19 -20.09
C VAL A 201 5.02 -10.40 -19.30
N ILE A 202 4.16 -11.39 -19.08
CA ILE A 202 4.50 -12.66 -18.41
C ILE A 202 4.31 -13.79 -19.42
N ASP A 203 5.41 -14.29 -19.95
CA ASP A 203 5.46 -15.48 -20.79
C ASP A 203 5.70 -16.75 -19.94
N ASP A 204 5.82 -17.92 -20.59
CA ASP A 204 6.04 -19.21 -19.93
C ASP A 204 7.34 -19.22 -19.11
N THR A 205 8.40 -18.58 -19.61
CA THR A 205 9.70 -18.51 -18.94
C THR A 205 9.61 -17.70 -17.66
N LEU A 206 9.00 -16.53 -17.73
CA LEU A 206 8.83 -15.65 -16.57
C LEU A 206 7.83 -16.23 -15.57
N LYS A 207 6.76 -16.88 -16.06
CA LYS A 207 5.82 -17.61 -15.20
C LYS A 207 6.52 -18.68 -14.38
N ALA A 208 7.37 -19.50 -15.00
CA ALA A 208 8.16 -20.51 -14.32
C ALA A 208 9.10 -19.89 -13.26
N ALA A 209 9.72 -18.76 -13.56
CA ALA A 209 10.58 -18.04 -12.61
C ALA A 209 9.78 -17.49 -11.41
N ILE A 210 8.57 -16.99 -11.64
CA ILE A 210 7.65 -16.53 -10.57
C ILE A 210 7.24 -17.73 -9.71
N ASP A 211 6.87 -18.86 -10.29
CA ASP A 211 6.47 -20.05 -9.55
C ASP A 211 7.62 -20.58 -8.66
N GLU A 212 8.84 -20.62 -9.19
CA GLU A 212 10.02 -21.03 -8.43
C GLU A 212 10.32 -20.06 -7.28
N TYR A 213 10.18 -18.75 -7.54
CA TYR A 213 10.32 -17.73 -6.51
C TYR A 213 9.34 -17.94 -5.35
N TYR A 214 8.07 -18.23 -5.66
CA TYR A 214 7.06 -18.47 -4.62
C TYR A 214 7.19 -19.79 -3.88
N LYS A 215 7.81 -20.82 -4.48
CA LYS A 215 8.18 -22.03 -3.71
C LYS A 215 9.15 -21.73 -2.58
N GLN A 216 10.03 -20.74 -2.78
CA GLN A 216 11.06 -20.36 -1.82
C GLN A 216 10.60 -19.29 -0.84
N TYR A 217 9.87 -18.28 -1.31
CA TYR A 217 9.56 -17.06 -0.56
C TYR A 217 8.06 -16.81 -0.36
N GLY A 218 7.20 -17.59 -0.98
CA GLY A 218 5.76 -17.48 -0.83
C GLY A 218 5.28 -17.94 0.54
N ALA A 219 4.26 -17.28 1.09
CA ALA A 219 3.54 -17.77 2.25
C ALA A 219 2.76 -19.05 1.89
N LYS A 220 2.68 -19.96 2.84
CA LYS A 220 2.00 -21.26 2.70
C LYS A 220 0.55 -21.17 3.15
#